data_2e130f93b949e0b5aea1366298b30fd8
#
_entry.id   2e130f93b949e0b5aea1366298b30fd8
#
_cell.length_a   1.000
_cell.length_b   1.000
_cell.length_c   1.000
_cell.angle_alpha   90.00
_cell.angle_beta   90.00
_cell.angle_gamma   90.00
#
_symmetry.space_group_name_H-M   'P 1'
#
loop_
_entity.id
_entity.type
_entity.pdbx_description
1 polymer ?
#
loop_
_entity_poly.entity_id
_entity_poly.type
_entity_poly.pdbx_seq_one_letter_code
_entity_poly.pdbx_strand_id
1 'polypeptide(L)'
;HFFKTVSGKPLIRPAWYYDVEQQGEGIADVTTHLIDLINWQCFPDKTIHYQSDVTVNAAKHWATPITLAEFSQSTQVDSFPAYLNRYIKNDVLEVMANGSLNYTVKGICIGIKVTWHYTPPTNGGDTFTSIKKGSKATLKIVQDEKNGFVKELYIQKEPDIDNRTFEAQLQKTVEQLQITYPFLSVKNKKNGTYLIDIPQEKRLGHEEHFSKVAKAFLHYVHNQDMPEWENENTLAKYYITTTAVEMAKKGNK
;
A
#
# COMPACT_ATOMS: atom_id res chain seq x y z
N HIS A 1 -9.96 6.44 3.00
CA HIS A 1 -11.14 7.32 3.05
C HIS A 1 -11.07 8.26 4.25
N PHE A 2 -11.52 9.50 4.08
CA PHE A 2 -11.53 10.49 5.18
C PHE A 2 -12.55 10.16 6.25
N PHE A 3 -13.75 9.81 5.85
CA PHE A 3 -14.83 9.42 6.74
C PHE A 3 -15.19 7.94 6.55
N LYS A 4 -15.14 7.20 7.63
CA LYS A 4 -15.53 5.77 7.66
C LYS A 4 -15.99 5.37 9.05
N THR A 5 -16.68 4.26 9.13
CA THR A 5 -17.07 3.62 10.40
C THR A 5 -16.03 2.59 10.81
N VAL A 6 -15.62 2.62 12.05
CA VAL A 6 -14.69 1.64 12.65
C VAL A 6 -15.38 1.05 13.87
N SER A 7 -15.50 -0.27 13.94
CA SER A 7 -16.20 -0.99 15.03
C SER A 7 -17.61 -0.43 15.33
N GLY A 8 -18.35 -0.10 14.26
CA GLY A 8 -19.72 0.41 14.36
C GLY A 8 -19.84 1.90 14.76
N LYS A 9 -18.74 2.62 14.93
CA LYS A 9 -18.75 4.05 15.27
C LYS A 9 -18.08 4.89 14.19
N PRO A 10 -18.57 6.11 13.90
CA PRO A 10 -17.88 7.04 13.02
C PRO A 10 -16.48 7.34 13.54
N LEU A 11 -15.48 7.28 12.65
CA LEU A 11 -14.13 7.71 12.97
C LEU A 11 -14.06 9.23 12.93
N ILE A 12 -13.88 9.86 14.08
CA ILE A 12 -13.68 11.30 14.18
C ILE A 12 -12.20 11.62 13.99
N ARG A 13 -11.92 12.49 13.01
CA ARG A 13 -10.58 12.94 12.68
C ARG A 13 -10.26 14.24 13.43
N PRO A 14 -9.05 14.43 13.94
CA PRO A 14 -8.64 15.76 14.38
C PRO A 14 -8.55 16.70 13.16
N ALA A 15 -8.86 17.98 13.33
CA ALA A 15 -8.87 18.94 12.22
C ALA A 15 -7.51 19.07 11.50
N TRP A 16 -6.40 18.90 12.21
CA TRP A 16 -5.05 18.92 11.62
C TRP A 16 -4.79 17.79 10.63
N TYR A 17 -5.57 16.71 10.66
CA TYR A 17 -5.47 15.61 9.71
C TYR A 17 -5.69 16.04 8.26
N TYR A 18 -6.37 17.16 8.07
CA TYR A 18 -6.64 17.76 6.74
C TYR A 18 -5.52 18.73 6.30
N ASP A 19 -4.55 19.01 7.15
CA ASP A 19 -3.37 19.82 6.79
C ASP A 19 -2.25 18.89 6.29
N VAL A 20 -2.00 18.95 4.99
CA VAL A 20 -0.98 18.11 4.35
C VAL A 20 0.46 18.42 4.79
N GLU A 21 0.69 19.59 5.43
CA GLU A 21 1.99 19.87 6.03
C GLU A 21 2.19 19.14 7.38
N GLN A 22 1.11 18.80 8.06
CA GLN A 22 1.14 18.03 9.30
C GLN A 22 0.97 16.52 9.06
N GLN A 23 -0.03 16.15 8.25
CA GLN A 23 -0.36 14.75 7.96
C GLN A 23 0.54 14.13 6.88
N GLY A 24 1.01 14.94 5.94
CA GLY A 24 1.63 14.49 4.71
C GLY A 24 0.64 14.42 3.54
N GLU A 25 1.18 14.54 2.34
CA GLU A 25 0.41 14.32 1.12
C GLU A 25 0.21 12.82 0.87
N GLY A 26 -0.72 12.44 -0.01
CA GLY A 26 -0.97 11.03 -0.36
C GLY A 26 0.28 10.25 -0.81
N ILE A 27 1.24 10.93 -1.44
CA ILE A 27 2.55 10.36 -1.80
C ILE A 27 3.41 10.07 -0.56
N ALA A 28 3.32 10.87 0.49
CA ALA A 28 4.19 10.76 1.65
C ALA A 28 3.57 9.98 2.82
N ASP A 29 2.24 9.83 2.85
CA ASP A 29 1.52 9.11 3.90
C ASP A 29 1.42 7.60 3.58
N VAL A 30 0.32 7.16 2.98
CA VAL A 30 0.03 5.72 2.71
C VAL A 30 1.07 5.07 1.80
N THR A 31 1.68 5.82 0.91
CA THR A 31 2.68 5.30 -0.03
C THR A 31 3.92 4.72 0.66
N THR A 32 4.27 5.20 1.85
CA THR A 32 5.37 4.61 2.65
C THR A 32 5.16 3.12 2.92
N HIS A 33 3.94 2.72 3.29
CA HIS A 33 3.59 1.31 3.49
C HIS A 33 3.68 0.49 2.21
N LEU A 34 3.29 1.07 1.07
CA LEU A 34 3.34 0.37 -0.22
C LEU A 34 4.78 0.15 -0.67
N ILE A 35 5.68 1.11 -0.42
CA ILE A 35 7.10 0.96 -0.72
C ILE A 35 7.73 -0.15 0.14
N ASP A 36 7.45 -0.18 1.44
CA ASP A 36 7.94 -1.26 2.33
C ASP A 36 7.45 -2.63 1.85
N LEU A 37 6.16 -2.76 1.53
CA LEU A 37 5.61 -4.01 1.00
C LEU A 37 6.28 -4.45 -0.31
N ILE A 38 6.60 -3.50 -1.19
CA ILE A 38 7.31 -3.79 -2.45
C ILE A 38 8.75 -4.23 -2.16
N ASN A 39 9.45 -3.53 -1.27
CA ASN A 39 10.83 -3.86 -0.91
C ASN A 39 10.92 -5.26 -0.30
N TRP A 40 10.06 -5.59 0.66
CA TRP A 40 10.03 -6.93 1.26
C TRP A 40 9.67 -8.05 0.28
N GLN A 41 8.81 -7.77 -0.69
CA GLN A 41 8.34 -8.78 -1.66
C GLN A 41 9.28 -8.94 -2.87
N CYS A 42 9.94 -7.88 -3.30
CA CYS A 42 10.79 -7.89 -4.48
C CYS A 42 12.29 -8.02 -4.16
N PHE A 43 12.69 -7.58 -2.96
CA PHE A 43 14.08 -7.53 -2.53
C PHE A 43 14.25 -8.08 -1.10
N PRO A 44 13.74 -9.32 -0.80
CA PRO A 44 13.83 -9.88 0.54
C PRO A 44 15.29 -9.93 1.01
N ASP A 45 15.54 -9.43 2.23
CA ASP A 45 16.84 -9.39 2.89
C ASP A 45 17.95 -8.68 2.07
N LYS A 46 17.56 -7.75 1.19
CA LYS A 46 18.50 -6.97 0.37
C LYS A 46 18.51 -5.52 0.82
N THR A 47 19.71 -5.02 1.03
CA THR A 47 19.97 -3.60 1.25
C THR A 47 19.72 -2.81 -0.02
N ILE A 48 18.98 -1.71 0.08
CA ILE A 48 18.69 -0.77 -1.01
C ILE A 48 19.35 0.57 -0.65
N HIS A 49 20.43 0.90 -1.32
CA HIS A 49 21.09 2.20 -1.15
C HIS A 49 20.42 3.24 -2.02
N TYR A 50 19.81 4.25 -1.42
CA TYR A 50 19.02 5.24 -2.16
C TYR A 50 19.83 6.03 -3.18
N GLN A 51 21.16 6.23 -2.93
CA GLN A 51 22.05 6.98 -3.81
C GLN A 51 22.36 6.25 -5.12
N SER A 52 22.46 4.94 -5.10
CA SER A 52 22.91 4.12 -6.24
C SER A 52 21.82 3.24 -6.84
N ASP A 53 20.88 2.78 -6.02
CA ASP A 53 19.92 1.76 -6.43
C ASP A 53 18.55 2.35 -6.82
N VAL A 54 18.28 3.62 -6.47
CA VAL A 54 16.97 4.24 -6.63
C VAL A 54 17.00 5.42 -7.61
N THR A 55 16.02 5.45 -8.51
CA THR A 55 15.74 6.61 -9.36
C THR A 55 14.24 6.90 -9.35
N VAL A 56 13.84 8.10 -8.94
CA VAL A 56 12.44 8.55 -9.04
C VAL A 56 12.24 9.18 -10.42
N ASN A 57 11.36 8.59 -11.24
CA ASN A 57 11.21 8.94 -12.65
C ASN A 57 10.09 9.95 -12.91
N ALA A 58 8.97 9.83 -12.19
CA ALA A 58 7.83 10.72 -12.34
C ALA A 58 6.95 10.70 -11.09
N ALA A 59 6.32 11.82 -10.79
CA ALA A 59 5.30 11.90 -9.75
C ALA A 59 4.23 12.94 -10.11
N LYS A 60 2.99 12.70 -9.65
CA LYS A 60 1.86 13.62 -9.74
C LYS A 60 1.05 13.54 -8.46
N HIS A 61 0.45 14.66 -8.06
CA HIS A 61 -0.51 14.71 -6.98
C HIS A 61 -1.77 15.47 -7.39
N TRP A 62 -2.87 15.22 -6.70
CA TRP A 62 -4.14 15.92 -6.93
C TRP A 62 -4.98 15.91 -5.66
N ALA A 63 -5.85 16.90 -5.54
CA ALA A 63 -6.67 17.06 -4.36
C ALA A 63 -7.89 16.11 -4.35
N THR A 64 -8.34 15.79 -3.14
CA THR A 64 -9.71 15.39 -2.84
C THR A 64 -10.43 16.62 -2.34
N PRO A 65 -11.51 17.09 -3.00
CA PRO A 65 -12.30 18.19 -2.52
C PRO A 65 -13.11 17.77 -1.28
N ILE A 66 -13.11 18.62 -0.25
CA ILE A 66 -13.83 18.41 1.01
C ILE A 66 -14.68 19.66 1.26
N THR A 67 -16.00 19.51 1.27
CA THR A 67 -16.91 20.58 1.63
C THR A 67 -16.88 20.85 3.13
N LEU A 68 -17.36 22.04 3.56
CA LEU A 68 -17.44 22.35 4.98
C LEU A 68 -18.33 21.37 5.74
N ALA A 69 -19.42 20.91 5.11
CA ALA A 69 -20.31 19.90 5.70
C ALA A 69 -19.59 18.55 5.93
N GLU A 70 -18.80 18.09 4.97
CA GLU A 70 -17.99 16.86 5.09
C GLU A 70 -16.88 17.03 6.14
N PHE A 71 -16.21 18.18 6.16
CA PHE A 71 -15.22 18.49 7.18
C PHE A 71 -15.84 18.45 8.58
N SER A 72 -16.96 19.16 8.78
CA SER A 72 -17.66 19.18 10.07
C SER A 72 -18.17 17.80 10.48
N GLN A 73 -18.67 17.01 9.55
CA GLN A 73 -19.11 15.63 9.82
C GLN A 73 -17.96 14.75 10.32
N SER A 74 -16.79 14.89 9.72
CA SER A 74 -15.63 14.02 10.01
C SER A 74 -14.79 14.49 11.19
N THR A 75 -14.83 15.79 11.53
CA THR A 75 -14.00 16.39 12.59
C THR A 75 -14.80 16.85 13.80
N GLN A 76 -16.11 17.05 13.66
CA GLN A 76 -16.98 17.73 14.63
C GLN A 76 -16.57 19.19 14.90
N VAL A 77 -15.96 19.85 13.89
CA VAL A 77 -15.59 21.28 13.94
C VAL A 77 -16.40 22.03 12.88
N ASP A 78 -17.07 23.11 13.27
CA ASP A 78 -18.08 23.80 12.43
C ASP A 78 -17.48 24.78 11.40
N SER A 79 -16.18 25.00 11.42
CA SER A 79 -15.50 25.90 10.48
C SER A 79 -14.10 25.38 10.16
N PHE A 80 -13.59 25.76 9.00
CA PHE A 80 -12.19 25.47 8.68
C PHE A 80 -11.26 26.31 9.57
N PRO A 81 -10.32 25.68 10.31
CA PRO A 81 -9.28 26.41 11.04
C PRO A 81 -8.43 27.30 10.13
N ALA A 82 -7.98 28.42 10.62
CA ALA A 82 -7.25 29.43 9.83
C ALA A 82 -6.01 28.89 9.10
N TYR A 83 -5.33 27.87 9.65
CA TYR A 83 -4.17 27.25 9.01
C TYR A 83 -4.52 26.48 7.72
N LEU A 84 -5.81 26.13 7.50
CA LEU A 84 -6.28 25.50 6.27
C LEU A 84 -6.67 26.48 5.17
N ASN A 85 -6.79 27.79 5.44
CA ASN A 85 -7.27 28.80 4.49
C ASN A 85 -6.50 28.79 3.16
N ARG A 86 -5.21 28.45 3.19
CA ARG A 86 -4.35 28.38 1.98
C ARG A 86 -4.75 27.28 1.00
N TYR A 87 -5.53 26.30 1.46
CA TYR A 87 -6.00 25.18 0.63
C TYR A 87 -7.46 25.30 0.24
N ILE A 88 -8.16 26.37 0.67
CA ILE A 88 -9.57 26.59 0.36
C ILE A 88 -9.68 27.33 -0.97
N LYS A 89 -10.47 26.76 -1.89
CA LYS A 89 -10.86 27.40 -3.15
C LYS A 89 -12.37 27.27 -3.33
N ASN A 90 -13.04 28.39 -3.60
CA ASN A 90 -14.50 28.44 -3.78
C ASN A 90 -15.26 27.69 -2.65
N ASP A 91 -14.92 27.98 -1.42
CA ASP A 91 -15.49 27.40 -0.20
C ASP A 91 -15.30 25.87 -0.05
N VAL A 92 -14.40 25.26 -0.82
CA VAL A 92 -14.03 23.86 -0.76
C VAL A 92 -12.58 23.71 -0.37
N LEU A 93 -12.30 22.84 0.60
CA LEU A 93 -10.94 22.49 1.03
C LEU A 93 -10.35 21.45 0.07
N GLU A 94 -9.28 21.80 -0.64
CA GLU A 94 -8.54 20.93 -1.54
C GLU A 94 -7.41 20.20 -0.79
N VAL A 95 -7.65 18.96 -0.37
CA VAL A 95 -6.64 18.16 0.36
C VAL A 95 -5.83 17.32 -0.63
N MET A 96 -4.52 17.55 -0.74
CA MET A 96 -3.61 16.81 -1.64
C MET A 96 -3.37 15.37 -1.13
N ALA A 97 -4.44 14.59 -1.05
CA ALA A 97 -4.47 13.24 -0.51
C ALA A 97 -4.20 12.15 -1.56
N ASN A 98 -4.13 12.52 -2.82
CA ASN A 98 -3.95 11.58 -3.92
C ASN A 98 -2.59 11.75 -4.57
N GLY A 99 -2.02 10.64 -5.07
CA GLY A 99 -0.78 10.71 -5.80
C GLY A 99 -0.48 9.47 -6.62
N SER A 100 0.40 9.66 -7.57
CA SER A 100 1.04 8.57 -8.31
C SER A 100 2.52 8.86 -8.48
N LEU A 101 3.33 7.81 -8.44
CA LEU A 101 4.75 7.90 -8.72
C LEU A 101 5.25 6.68 -9.47
N ASN A 102 6.27 6.90 -10.29
CA ASN A 102 7.03 5.86 -10.94
C ASN A 102 8.49 6.00 -10.52
N TYR A 103 9.09 4.91 -10.13
CA TYR A 103 10.50 4.86 -9.74
C TYR A 103 11.12 3.52 -10.13
N THR A 104 12.44 3.45 -10.06
CA THR A 104 13.21 2.25 -10.35
C THR A 104 14.06 1.89 -9.14
N VAL A 105 14.06 0.62 -8.75
CA VAL A 105 14.97 0.08 -7.73
C VAL A 105 15.72 -1.09 -8.32
N LYS A 106 17.06 -1.05 -8.30
CA LYS A 106 17.93 -2.12 -8.82
C LYS A 106 17.49 -2.61 -10.21
N GLY A 107 17.09 -1.68 -11.10
CA GLY A 107 16.63 -1.97 -12.46
C GLY A 107 15.17 -2.43 -12.59
N ILE A 108 14.44 -2.62 -11.50
CA ILE A 108 13.01 -2.97 -11.52
C ILE A 108 12.18 -1.69 -11.53
N CYS A 109 11.33 -1.54 -12.55
CA CYS A 109 10.39 -0.42 -12.66
C CYS A 109 9.17 -0.65 -11.78
N ILE A 110 8.81 0.34 -10.99
CA ILE A 110 7.73 0.31 -10.01
C ILE A 110 6.81 1.51 -10.20
N GLY A 111 5.51 1.27 -10.23
CA GLY A 111 4.48 2.29 -10.26
C GLY A 111 3.54 2.15 -9.07
N ILE A 112 3.27 3.26 -8.38
CA ILE A 112 2.31 3.32 -7.27
C ILE A 112 1.28 4.40 -7.57
N LYS A 113 0.02 4.13 -7.23
CA LYS A 113 -1.07 5.10 -7.25
C LYS A 113 -1.89 4.95 -5.96
N VAL A 114 -2.12 6.06 -5.28
CA VAL A 114 -2.97 6.16 -4.09
C VAL A 114 -4.10 7.13 -4.35
N THR A 115 -5.31 6.75 -3.97
CA THR A 115 -6.50 7.60 -4.13
C THR A 115 -7.29 7.60 -2.83
N TRP A 116 -7.65 8.78 -2.36
CA TRP A 116 -8.51 8.99 -1.21
C TRP A 116 -9.85 9.60 -1.65
N HIS A 117 -10.93 9.00 -1.22
CA HIS A 117 -12.29 9.53 -1.35
C HIS A 117 -12.79 9.96 0.03
N TYR A 118 -13.81 10.80 0.06
CA TYR A 118 -14.41 11.20 1.34
C TYR A 118 -15.00 9.99 2.08
N THR A 119 -15.89 9.26 1.42
CA THR A 119 -16.49 8.02 1.97
C THR A 119 -16.19 6.80 1.11
N PRO A 120 -16.11 5.60 1.69
CA PRO A 120 -16.16 4.37 0.90
C PRO A 120 -17.50 4.21 0.19
N PRO A 121 -17.60 3.40 -0.86
CA PRO A 121 -18.87 2.94 -1.43
C PRO A 121 -19.75 2.30 -0.34
N THR A 122 -21.05 2.30 -0.54
CA THR A 122 -22.01 1.66 0.40
C THR A 122 -21.60 0.19 0.61
N ASN A 123 -21.49 -0.22 1.86
CA ASN A 123 -20.94 -1.53 2.28
C ASN A 123 -19.52 -1.81 1.77
N GLY A 124 -18.80 -0.78 1.35
CA GLY A 124 -17.45 -0.88 0.81
C GLY A 124 -16.37 -0.73 1.86
N GLY A 125 -15.16 -1.18 1.49
CA GLY A 125 -13.93 -1.03 2.23
C GLY A 125 -12.83 -0.38 1.40
N ASP A 126 -11.62 -0.41 1.92
CA ASP A 126 -10.45 -0.01 1.15
C ASP A 126 -10.17 -1.05 0.05
N THR A 127 -9.84 -0.57 -1.13
CA THR A 127 -9.42 -1.42 -2.26
C THR A 127 -7.89 -1.47 -2.34
N PHE A 128 -7.38 -2.62 -2.78
CA PHE A 128 -5.94 -2.80 -2.97
C PHE A 128 -5.68 -3.69 -4.19
N THR A 129 -4.76 -3.27 -5.05
CA THR A 129 -4.27 -4.09 -6.15
C THR A 129 -2.76 -4.02 -6.20
N SER A 130 -2.10 -5.18 -6.26
CA SER A 130 -0.66 -5.29 -6.47
C SER A 130 -0.40 -6.28 -7.60
N ILE A 131 0.39 -5.88 -8.60
CA ILE A 131 0.72 -6.71 -9.75
C ILE A 131 2.24 -6.79 -9.86
N LYS A 132 2.78 -8.01 -9.90
CA LYS A 132 4.20 -8.28 -10.13
C LYS A 132 4.34 -9.17 -11.35
N LYS A 133 4.92 -8.60 -12.42
CA LYS A 133 5.14 -9.30 -13.67
C LYS A 133 6.50 -9.99 -13.64
N GLY A 134 6.50 -11.30 -13.72
CA GLY A 134 7.68 -12.13 -13.91
C GLY A 134 7.73 -12.72 -15.31
N SER A 135 8.83 -13.40 -15.65
CA SER A 135 9.01 -14.05 -16.96
C SER A 135 8.17 -15.32 -17.18
N LYS A 136 7.66 -15.93 -16.11
CA LYS A 136 6.89 -17.18 -16.18
C LYS A 136 5.45 -17.02 -15.68
N ALA A 137 5.22 -16.06 -14.81
CA ALA A 137 3.91 -15.77 -14.25
C ALA A 137 3.81 -14.33 -13.77
N THR A 138 2.57 -13.86 -13.71
CA THR A 138 2.20 -12.61 -13.05
C THR A 138 1.53 -12.93 -11.72
N LEU A 139 2.06 -12.38 -10.62
CA LEU A 139 1.42 -12.43 -9.29
C LEU A 139 0.50 -11.23 -9.13
N LYS A 140 -0.73 -11.47 -8.67
CA LYS A 140 -1.72 -10.42 -8.49
C LYS A 140 -2.41 -10.57 -7.13
N ILE A 141 -2.29 -9.54 -6.29
CA ILE A 141 -3.10 -9.43 -5.07
C ILE A 141 -4.25 -8.48 -5.37
N VAL A 142 -5.46 -8.90 -5.05
CA VAL A 142 -6.68 -8.11 -5.25
C VAL A 142 -7.47 -8.06 -3.96
N GLN A 143 -7.98 -6.87 -3.64
CA GLN A 143 -8.95 -6.62 -2.59
C GLN A 143 -9.95 -5.61 -3.16
N ASP A 144 -11.14 -6.06 -3.49
CA ASP A 144 -12.20 -5.24 -4.06
C ASP A 144 -13.60 -5.77 -3.68
N GLU A 145 -14.64 -5.15 -4.20
CA GLU A 145 -16.02 -5.55 -3.97
C GLU A 145 -16.31 -7.00 -4.40
N LYS A 146 -15.68 -7.46 -5.50
CA LYS A 146 -15.94 -8.80 -6.06
C LYS A 146 -15.51 -9.94 -5.14
N ASN A 147 -14.52 -9.66 -4.28
CA ASN A 147 -14.02 -10.63 -3.30
C ASN A 147 -14.36 -10.24 -1.86
N GLY A 148 -15.39 -9.37 -1.66
CA GLY A 148 -15.83 -8.93 -0.34
C GLY A 148 -14.76 -8.16 0.44
N PHE A 149 -13.88 -7.44 -0.26
CA PHE A 149 -12.76 -6.68 0.31
C PHE A 149 -11.74 -7.54 1.09
N VAL A 150 -11.67 -8.85 0.75
CA VAL A 150 -10.67 -9.77 1.28
C VAL A 150 -9.48 -9.84 0.33
N LYS A 151 -8.24 -9.73 0.84
CA LYS A 151 -7.05 -9.86 -0.01
C LYS A 151 -6.89 -11.28 -0.54
N GLU A 152 -6.88 -11.44 -1.84
CA GLU A 152 -6.66 -12.71 -2.53
C GLU A 152 -5.42 -12.66 -3.41
N LEU A 153 -4.59 -13.70 -3.36
CA LEU A 153 -3.38 -13.85 -4.18
C LEU A 153 -3.65 -14.77 -5.35
N TYR A 154 -3.57 -14.22 -6.54
CA TYR A 154 -3.67 -14.95 -7.80
C TYR A 154 -2.31 -15.10 -8.46
N ILE A 155 -2.09 -16.21 -9.11
CA ILE A 155 -0.96 -16.47 -10.00
C ILE A 155 -1.51 -16.69 -11.39
N GLN A 156 -1.13 -15.84 -12.34
CA GLN A 156 -1.47 -15.97 -13.74
C GLN A 156 -0.25 -16.47 -14.48
N LYS A 157 -0.32 -17.69 -15.05
CA LYS A 157 0.71 -18.25 -15.90
C LYS A 157 0.86 -17.43 -17.19
N GLU A 158 2.08 -17.17 -17.63
CA GLU A 158 2.31 -16.55 -18.93
C GLU A 158 1.92 -17.53 -20.06
N PRO A 159 1.35 -17.02 -21.20
CA PRO A 159 0.80 -17.86 -22.27
C PRO A 159 1.76 -18.90 -22.82
N ASP A 160 3.02 -18.53 -23.03
CA ASP A 160 4.06 -19.35 -23.68
C ASP A 160 4.64 -20.45 -22.76
N ILE A 161 4.22 -20.52 -21.50
CA ILE A 161 4.70 -21.53 -20.56
C ILE A 161 3.81 -22.78 -20.64
N ASP A 162 4.41 -23.95 -20.72
CA ASP A 162 3.70 -25.23 -20.71
C ASP A 162 2.92 -25.42 -19.40
N ASN A 163 1.65 -25.81 -19.51
CA ASN A 163 0.76 -25.97 -18.36
C ASN A 163 1.24 -27.05 -17.40
N ARG A 164 1.65 -28.22 -17.90
CA ARG A 164 2.04 -29.35 -17.04
C ARG A 164 3.31 -29.01 -16.24
N THR A 165 4.29 -28.42 -16.91
CA THR A 165 5.54 -27.99 -16.27
C THR A 165 5.27 -26.91 -15.23
N PHE A 166 4.41 -25.94 -15.54
CA PHE A 166 4.05 -24.87 -14.62
C PHE A 166 3.32 -25.38 -13.38
N GLU A 167 2.31 -26.24 -13.57
CA GLU A 167 1.54 -26.82 -12.46
C GLU A 167 2.41 -27.66 -11.54
N ALA A 168 3.31 -28.47 -12.11
CA ALA A 168 4.25 -29.26 -11.31
C ALA A 168 5.18 -28.37 -10.46
N GLN A 169 5.69 -27.28 -11.05
CA GLN A 169 6.54 -26.34 -10.32
C GLN A 169 5.76 -25.57 -9.27
N LEU A 170 4.53 -25.16 -9.57
CA LEU A 170 3.66 -24.45 -8.61
C LEU A 170 3.34 -25.36 -7.42
N GLN A 171 2.96 -26.61 -7.68
CA GLN A 171 2.67 -27.59 -6.64
C GLN A 171 3.88 -27.79 -5.72
N LYS A 172 5.06 -28.03 -6.30
CA LYS A 172 6.31 -28.17 -5.54
C LYS A 172 6.60 -26.93 -4.66
N THR A 173 6.38 -25.73 -5.20
CA THR A 173 6.58 -24.49 -4.45
C THR A 173 5.59 -24.38 -3.28
N VAL A 174 4.34 -24.74 -3.49
CA VAL A 174 3.32 -24.73 -2.42
C VAL A 174 3.64 -25.76 -1.34
N GLU A 175 4.07 -26.96 -1.70
CA GLU A 175 4.52 -27.99 -0.75
C GLU A 175 5.67 -27.51 0.14
N GLN A 176 6.62 -26.77 -0.44
CA GLN A 176 7.69 -26.13 0.33
C GLN A 176 7.17 -25.06 1.30
N LEU A 177 6.21 -24.25 0.85
CA LEU A 177 5.58 -23.23 1.70
C LEU A 177 4.72 -23.85 2.80
N GLN A 178 4.12 -25.00 2.58
CA GLN A 178 3.32 -25.73 3.57
C GLN A 178 4.14 -26.21 4.78
N ILE A 179 5.46 -26.29 4.68
CA ILE A 179 6.33 -26.55 5.84
C ILE A 179 6.12 -25.47 6.90
N THR A 180 6.02 -24.22 6.48
CA THR A 180 5.81 -23.06 7.38
C THR A 180 4.33 -22.70 7.51
N TYR A 181 3.56 -22.88 6.43
CA TYR A 181 2.15 -22.51 6.32
C TYR A 181 1.31 -23.71 5.90
N PRO A 182 1.08 -24.71 6.76
CA PRO A 182 0.45 -25.99 6.40
C PRO A 182 -0.99 -25.86 5.90
N PHE A 183 -1.61 -24.72 6.13
CA PHE A 183 -2.97 -24.41 5.70
C PHE A 183 -3.08 -23.89 4.26
N LEU A 184 -1.97 -23.62 3.56
CA LEU A 184 -2.01 -23.12 2.19
C LEU A 184 -2.49 -24.21 1.22
N SER A 185 -3.30 -23.80 0.24
CA SER A 185 -3.67 -24.66 -0.88
C SER A 185 -3.78 -23.86 -2.17
N VAL A 186 -3.85 -24.56 -3.31
CA VAL A 186 -4.00 -23.95 -4.63
C VAL A 186 -5.34 -24.37 -5.22
N LYS A 187 -6.10 -23.38 -5.71
CA LYS A 187 -7.33 -23.61 -6.47
C LYS A 187 -7.12 -23.18 -7.92
N ASN A 188 -7.24 -24.13 -8.86
CA ASN A 188 -7.21 -23.82 -10.29
C ASN A 188 -8.50 -23.09 -10.68
N LYS A 189 -8.38 -21.86 -11.21
CA LYS A 189 -9.50 -21.00 -11.65
C LYS A 189 -9.73 -21.04 -13.15
N LYS A 190 -9.09 -21.96 -13.86
CA LYS A 190 -9.06 -22.08 -15.33
C LYS A 190 -8.19 -21.01 -16.01
N ASN A 191 -8.00 -21.16 -17.31
CA ASN A 191 -7.25 -20.22 -18.17
C ASN A 191 -5.86 -19.82 -17.63
N GLY A 192 -5.15 -20.78 -16.98
CA GLY A 192 -3.82 -20.53 -16.41
C GLY A 192 -3.81 -19.62 -15.18
N THR A 193 -4.96 -19.43 -14.53
CA THR A 193 -5.10 -18.66 -13.30
C THR A 193 -5.23 -19.59 -12.10
N TYR A 194 -4.47 -19.33 -11.05
CA TYR A 194 -4.46 -20.09 -9.82
C TYR A 194 -4.65 -19.14 -8.63
N LEU A 195 -5.52 -19.52 -7.70
CA LEU A 195 -5.71 -18.82 -6.44
C LEU A 195 -4.91 -19.54 -5.35
N ILE A 196 -4.08 -18.80 -4.63
CA ILE A 196 -3.49 -19.29 -3.38
C ILE A 196 -4.53 -19.08 -2.27
N ASP A 197 -5.10 -20.20 -1.84
CA ASP A 197 -6.18 -20.18 -0.86
C ASP A 197 -5.63 -20.17 0.57
N ILE A 198 -6.06 -19.16 1.32
CA ILE A 198 -5.73 -18.96 2.73
C ILE A 198 -7.05 -18.98 3.48
N PRO A 199 -7.31 -19.95 4.38
CA PRO A 199 -8.52 -19.98 5.18
C PRO A 199 -8.73 -18.70 5.99
N GLN A 200 -9.99 -18.29 6.16
CA GLN A 200 -10.34 -17.01 6.80
C GLN A 200 -9.77 -16.90 8.22
N GLU A 201 -9.81 -17.99 8.98
CA GLU A 201 -9.31 -18.07 10.36
C GLU A 201 -7.77 -17.98 10.47
N LYS A 202 -7.05 -18.05 9.35
CA LYS A 202 -5.60 -17.91 9.25
C LYS A 202 -5.17 -16.52 8.77
N ARG A 203 -6.13 -15.66 8.41
CA ARG A 203 -5.87 -14.29 7.98
C ARG A 203 -5.70 -13.41 9.19
N LEU A 204 -4.58 -12.69 9.23
CA LEU A 204 -4.30 -11.78 10.35
C LEU A 204 -5.06 -10.46 10.19
N GLY A 205 -5.56 -9.92 11.29
CA GLY A 205 -6.13 -8.60 11.36
C GLY A 205 -5.06 -7.49 11.46
N HIS A 206 -5.52 -6.25 11.41
CA HIS A 206 -4.66 -5.08 11.47
C HIS A 206 -3.86 -5.01 12.79
N GLU A 207 -4.52 -5.28 13.91
CA GLU A 207 -3.93 -5.25 15.25
C GLU A 207 -2.85 -6.32 15.43
N GLU A 208 -3.05 -7.49 14.82
CA GLU A 208 -2.06 -8.58 14.87
C GLU A 208 -0.80 -8.24 14.07
N HIS A 209 -0.94 -7.51 12.95
CA HIS A 209 0.21 -7.00 12.22
C HIS A 209 1.02 -6.02 13.05
N PHE A 210 0.38 -5.08 13.75
CA PHE A 210 1.06 -4.16 14.67
C PHE A 210 1.78 -4.90 15.81
N SER A 211 1.14 -5.92 16.39
CA SER A 211 1.76 -6.75 17.41
C SER A 211 3.05 -7.41 16.93
N LYS A 212 3.06 -7.90 15.67
CA LYS A 212 4.27 -8.52 15.08
C LYS A 212 5.38 -7.50 14.86
N VAL A 213 5.05 -6.32 14.33
CA VAL A 213 6.02 -5.23 14.14
C VAL A 213 6.61 -4.79 15.47
N ALA A 214 5.77 -4.57 16.50
CA ALA A 214 6.24 -4.19 17.82
C ALA A 214 7.15 -5.26 18.45
N LYS A 215 6.81 -6.54 18.31
CA LYS A 215 7.64 -7.65 18.79
C LYS A 215 9.00 -7.71 18.07
N ALA A 216 9.03 -7.53 16.76
CA ALA A 216 10.28 -7.50 16.00
C ALA A 216 11.15 -6.32 16.43
N PHE A 217 10.56 -5.13 16.60
CA PHE A 217 11.28 -3.95 17.08
C PHE A 217 11.88 -4.18 18.48
N LEU A 218 11.09 -4.69 19.43
CA LEU A 218 11.57 -4.98 20.79
C LEU A 218 12.68 -6.05 20.80
N HIS A 219 12.58 -7.05 19.91
CA HIS A 219 13.64 -8.05 19.74
C HIS A 219 14.94 -7.39 19.28
N TYR A 220 14.90 -6.54 18.26
CA TYR A 220 16.09 -5.83 17.77
C TYR A 220 16.70 -4.90 18.82
N VAL A 221 15.85 -4.19 19.60
CA VAL A 221 16.34 -3.34 20.69
C VAL A 221 17.03 -4.16 21.77
N HIS A 222 16.47 -5.31 22.15
CA HIS A 222 17.02 -6.18 23.20
C HIS A 222 18.31 -6.87 22.77
N ASN A 223 18.34 -7.43 21.56
CA ASN A 223 19.45 -8.27 21.09
C ASN A 223 20.50 -7.49 20.32
N GLN A 224 20.21 -6.25 19.91
CA GLN A 224 21.07 -5.41 19.06
C GLN A 224 21.47 -6.11 17.75
N ASP A 225 20.53 -6.87 17.17
CA ASP A 225 20.71 -7.71 15.97
C ASP A 225 19.82 -7.25 14.80
N MET A 226 19.45 -5.95 14.78
CA MET A 226 18.66 -5.40 13.67
C MET A 226 19.41 -5.60 12.34
N PRO A 227 18.74 -6.15 11.32
CA PRO A 227 19.37 -6.35 10.02
C PRO A 227 19.86 -5.03 9.41
N GLU A 228 21.04 -5.06 8.77
CA GLU A 228 21.64 -3.87 8.14
C GLU A 228 20.72 -3.22 7.10
N TRP A 229 19.91 -4.02 6.41
CA TRP A 229 19.01 -3.52 5.39
C TRP A 229 17.83 -2.68 5.94
N GLU A 230 17.47 -2.80 7.22
CA GLU A 230 16.34 -2.05 7.80
C GLU A 230 16.55 -0.53 7.73
N ASN A 231 17.70 -0.03 8.15
CA ASN A 231 18.02 1.38 8.12
C ASN A 231 18.08 1.91 6.69
N GLU A 232 18.84 1.23 5.82
CA GLU A 232 19.02 1.65 4.43
C GLU A 232 17.72 1.63 3.64
N ASN A 233 16.89 0.60 3.82
CA ASN A 233 15.60 0.50 3.16
C ASN A 233 14.62 1.57 3.67
N THR A 234 14.69 1.93 4.95
CA THR A 234 13.93 3.04 5.53
C THR A 234 14.37 4.38 4.93
N LEU A 235 15.68 4.63 4.79
CA LEU A 235 16.18 5.82 4.11
C LEU A 235 15.76 5.87 2.63
N ALA A 236 15.85 4.73 1.93
CA ALA A 236 15.40 4.63 0.54
C ALA A 236 13.90 4.93 0.38
N LYS A 237 13.06 4.43 1.29
CA LYS A 237 11.63 4.72 1.33
C LYS A 237 11.35 6.22 1.45
N TYR A 238 11.96 6.89 2.41
CA TYR A 238 11.75 8.33 2.59
C TYR A 238 12.35 9.15 1.47
N TYR A 239 13.49 8.76 0.91
CA TYR A 239 14.05 9.40 -0.28
C TYR A 239 13.08 9.33 -1.46
N ILE A 240 12.46 8.17 -1.71
CA ILE A 240 11.47 7.99 -2.79
C ILE A 240 10.28 8.92 -2.57
N THR A 241 9.69 8.91 -1.37
CA THR A 241 8.47 9.69 -1.10
C THR A 241 8.71 11.19 -1.12
N THR A 242 9.79 11.68 -0.49
CA THR A 242 10.11 13.11 -0.46
C THR A 242 10.47 13.65 -1.83
N THR A 243 11.30 12.91 -2.59
CA THR A 243 11.64 13.29 -3.97
C THR A 243 10.39 13.31 -4.86
N ALA A 244 9.49 12.34 -4.71
CA ALA A 244 8.25 12.28 -5.48
C ALA A 244 7.31 13.46 -5.13
N VAL A 245 7.18 13.86 -3.87
CA VAL A 245 6.42 15.05 -3.47
C VAL A 245 7.00 16.32 -4.09
N GLU A 246 8.34 16.50 -4.03
CA GLU A 246 9.00 17.64 -4.66
C GLU A 246 8.79 17.71 -6.17
N MET A 247 8.87 16.56 -6.85
CA MET A 247 8.59 16.47 -8.28
C MET A 247 7.15 16.81 -8.61
N ALA A 248 6.19 16.29 -7.84
CA ALA A 248 4.77 16.57 -8.04
C ALA A 248 4.46 18.07 -7.84
N LYS A 249 5.05 18.71 -6.85
CA LYS A 249 4.91 20.17 -6.61
C LYS A 249 5.47 21.01 -7.75
N LYS A 250 6.56 20.59 -8.38
CA LYS A 250 7.17 21.27 -9.54
C LYS A 250 6.36 21.09 -10.83
N GLY A 251 5.73 19.93 -11.01
CA GLY A 251 4.94 19.61 -12.20
C GLY A 251 3.57 20.29 -12.25
N ASN A 252 3.09 20.85 -11.15
CA ASN A 252 1.82 21.60 -11.07
C ASN A 252 2.00 23.12 -11.21
N LYS A 253 3.19 23.59 -11.58
CA LYS A 253 3.48 24.97 -11.96
C LYS A 253 3.43 25.09 -13.48
#